data_0c4a43afe38d25052def320ffdda06bd
#
_entry.id   0c4a43afe38d25052def320ffdda06bd
#
_cell.length_a   1.000
_cell.length_b   1.000
_cell.length_c   1.000
_cell.angle_alpha   90.00
_cell.angle_beta   90.00
_cell.angle_gamma   90.00
#
_symmetry.space_group_name_H-M   'P 1'
#
loop_
_entity.id
_entity.type
_entity.pdbx_description
1 polymer ?
#
loop_
_entity_poly.entity_id
_entity_poly.type
_entity_poly.pdbx_seq_one_letter_code
_entity_poly.pdbx_strand_id
1 'polypeptide(L)'
;MTTDSYLLTVTEVIEETEDARSIVFEVPPELTDTFAYVPGQFLTVAVPSERTGLVARCYSLSSTPHSGRHQITVKRTVDGYASNWLHANLRAGDTLRVLPPSGIFSPKDLDDDFLLFAGGSGITPVMSIARSALEKGSGQVVLFYANRDERSVIFAGALQELAARYADRLVVVHWLESVQGLPSAAQLKAFAAHFTTYTAFVCGPAPFMKAVTDSLKELDFPRARRHQEKFVSLGGNPFGEVEEVLAAQAVLDEVDDGDEEGDEPGAAVVTGPVTVEVELDGEQHTFDDWAGDKPLLEFLEDKGLDAPFSCREGQCSACACMVLEGEVTMRNNEVLDAEDLADGIRLACQSMPASEKLRITYSG
;
A
#
# COMPACT_ATOMS: atom_id res chain seq x y z
N MET A 1 10.01 -17.70 13.19
CA MET A 1 8.87 -18.29 12.42
C MET A 1 9.04 -17.93 10.97
N THR A 2 8.76 -18.86 10.06
CA THR A 2 8.75 -18.56 8.62
C THR A 2 7.59 -17.62 8.31
N THR A 3 7.83 -16.60 7.53
CA THR A 3 6.74 -15.79 6.95
C THR A 3 5.87 -16.70 6.10
N ASP A 4 4.59 -16.83 6.42
CA ASP A 4 3.66 -17.65 5.65
C ASP A 4 3.50 -17.05 4.25
N SER A 5 4.15 -17.68 3.29
CA SER A 5 4.11 -17.30 1.89
C SER A 5 3.57 -18.43 1.06
N TYR A 6 2.86 -18.10 0.01
CA TYR A 6 2.05 -19.05 -0.75
C TYR A 6 2.45 -19.02 -2.23
N LEU A 7 2.43 -20.19 -2.87
CA LEU A 7 2.57 -20.29 -4.32
C LEU A 7 1.19 -20.24 -4.96
N LEU A 8 0.91 -19.16 -5.69
CA LEU A 8 -0.31 -19.03 -6.45
C LEU A 8 -0.07 -19.26 -7.93
N THR A 9 -0.99 -19.97 -8.59
CA THR A 9 -0.94 -20.22 -10.03
C THR A 9 -1.45 -19.01 -10.79
N VAL A 10 -0.71 -18.58 -11.79
CA VAL A 10 -1.14 -17.56 -12.75
C VAL A 10 -2.11 -18.20 -13.75
N THR A 11 -3.34 -17.77 -13.77
CA THR A 11 -4.37 -18.29 -14.71
C THR A 11 -4.42 -17.50 -16.00
N GLU A 12 -4.10 -16.20 -15.95
CA GLU A 12 -4.20 -15.32 -17.10
C GLU A 12 -3.16 -14.19 -17.03
N VAL A 13 -2.62 -13.81 -18.19
CA VAL A 13 -1.80 -12.60 -18.36
C VAL A 13 -2.42 -11.78 -19.46
N ILE A 14 -2.82 -10.53 -19.15
CA ILE A 14 -3.56 -9.64 -20.05
C ILE A 14 -2.67 -8.45 -20.41
N GLU A 15 -2.51 -8.16 -21.68
CA GLU A 15 -1.86 -6.94 -22.17
C GLU A 15 -2.82 -5.76 -21.99
N GLU A 16 -2.48 -4.84 -21.08
CA GLU A 16 -3.27 -3.62 -20.88
C GLU A 16 -2.79 -2.47 -21.78
N THR A 17 -1.47 -2.31 -21.86
CA THR A 17 -0.77 -1.37 -22.74
C THR A 17 0.55 -1.99 -23.22
N GLU A 18 1.32 -1.29 -24.04
CA GLU A 18 2.65 -1.74 -24.48
C GLU A 18 3.61 -2.00 -23.27
N ASP A 19 3.42 -1.26 -22.17
CA ASP A 19 4.29 -1.31 -20.98
C ASP A 19 3.56 -1.76 -19.70
N ALA A 20 2.31 -2.24 -19.79
CA ALA A 20 1.55 -2.71 -18.63
C ALA A 20 0.81 -4.03 -18.90
N ARG A 21 0.87 -4.94 -17.94
CA ARG A 21 0.21 -6.25 -17.96
C ARG A 21 -0.54 -6.51 -16.68
N SER A 22 -1.74 -7.09 -16.79
CA SER A 22 -2.46 -7.67 -15.66
C SER A 22 -2.13 -9.14 -15.53
N ILE A 23 -1.92 -9.58 -14.30
CA ILE A 23 -1.61 -10.96 -13.90
C ILE A 23 -2.73 -11.41 -12.97
N VAL A 24 -3.40 -12.49 -13.33
CA VAL A 24 -4.50 -13.06 -12.56
C VAL A 24 -4.05 -14.33 -11.88
N PHE A 25 -4.32 -14.43 -10.59
CA PHE A 25 -3.99 -15.59 -9.78
C PHE A 25 -5.24 -16.41 -9.45
N GLU A 26 -5.06 -17.71 -9.40
CA GLU A 26 -5.98 -18.65 -8.78
C GLU A 26 -5.65 -18.75 -7.28
N VAL A 27 -6.63 -18.49 -6.45
CA VAL A 27 -6.53 -18.73 -5.00
C VAL A 27 -7.22 -20.05 -4.71
N PRO A 28 -6.49 -21.05 -4.19
CA PRO A 28 -7.07 -22.33 -3.79
C PRO A 28 -8.19 -22.16 -2.75
N PRO A 29 -9.24 -23.00 -2.77
CA PRO A 29 -10.37 -22.87 -1.85
C PRO A 29 -9.99 -22.82 -0.36
N GLU A 30 -8.96 -23.57 0.03
CA GLU A 30 -8.43 -23.61 1.39
C GLU A 30 -7.73 -22.32 1.83
N LEU A 31 -7.37 -21.44 0.87
CA LEU A 31 -6.73 -20.14 1.13
C LEU A 31 -7.68 -18.95 0.95
N THR A 32 -8.98 -19.20 0.75
CA THR A 32 -9.96 -18.13 0.48
C THR A 32 -9.98 -17.07 1.58
N ASP A 33 -9.95 -17.47 2.85
CA ASP A 33 -9.96 -16.54 3.98
C ASP A 33 -8.62 -15.81 4.12
N THR A 34 -7.49 -16.50 3.90
CA THR A 34 -6.13 -15.91 3.93
C THR A 34 -5.94 -14.85 2.84
N PHE A 35 -6.57 -15.04 1.67
CA PHE A 35 -6.50 -14.12 0.54
C PHE A 35 -7.74 -13.22 0.39
N ALA A 36 -8.63 -13.21 1.39
CA ALA A 36 -9.67 -12.19 1.45
C ALA A 36 -9.04 -10.80 1.54
N TYR A 37 -9.60 -9.82 0.82
CA TYR A 37 -9.04 -8.48 0.78
C TYR A 37 -10.12 -7.39 0.68
N VAL A 38 -9.72 -6.15 0.96
CA VAL A 38 -10.54 -4.96 0.72
C VAL A 38 -9.97 -4.14 -0.45
N PRO A 39 -10.80 -3.35 -1.16
CA PRO A 39 -10.33 -2.61 -2.34
C PRO A 39 -9.22 -1.62 -1.96
N GLY A 40 -8.16 -1.59 -2.77
CA GLY A 40 -6.97 -0.75 -2.54
C GLY A 40 -5.80 -1.48 -1.90
N GLN A 41 -5.96 -2.70 -1.37
CA GLN A 41 -4.88 -3.53 -0.88
C GLN A 41 -3.97 -4.07 -2.01
N PHE A 42 -2.79 -4.56 -1.62
CA PHE A 42 -1.76 -5.08 -2.53
C PHE A 42 -1.32 -6.50 -2.16
N LEU A 43 -0.70 -7.19 -3.11
CA LEU A 43 0.09 -8.40 -2.89
C LEU A 43 1.58 -8.06 -2.93
N THR A 44 2.36 -8.66 -2.02
CA THR A 44 3.82 -8.69 -2.16
C THR A 44 4.20 -9.94 -2.93
N VAL A 45 4.93 -9.77 -4.03
CA VAL A 45 5.35 -10.88 -4.89
C VAL A 45 6.87 -11.07 -4.85
N ALA A 46 7.29 -12.32 -4.89
CA ALA A 46 8.68 -12.74 -4.95
C ALA A 46 9.13 -12.92 -6.40
N VAL A 47 10.07 -12.11 -6.85
CA VAL A 47 10.66 -12.22 -8.19
C VAL A 47 12.05 -12.82 -8.08
N PRO A 48 12.37 -13.94 -8.76
CA PRO A 48 13.71 -14.54 -8.74
C PRO A 48 14.79 -13.55 -9.17
N SER A 49 15.93 -13.57 -8.51
CA SER A 49 17.06 -12.67 -8.79
C SER A 49 18.39 -13.42 -8.65
N GLU A 50 19.26 -13.33 -9.66
CA GLU A 50 20.59 -13.94 -9.62
C GLU A 50 21.52 -13.23 -8.63
N ARG A 51 21.23 -11.96 -8.29
CA ARG A 51 22.08 -11.17 -7.37
C ARG A 51 21.77 -11.41 -5.90
N THR A 52 20.47 -11.55 -5.58
CA THR A 52 19.98 -11.60 -4.18
C THR A 52 19.12 -12.83 -3.90
N GLY A 53 19.10 -13.82 -4.83
CA GLY A 53 18.17 -14.95 -4.78
C GLY A 53 16.74 -14.53 -5.09
N LEU A 54 16.29 -13.40 -4.55
CA LEU A 54 14.91 -12.93 -4.63
C LEU A 54 14.85 -11.41 -4.52
N VAL A 55 13.86 -10.81 -5.20
CA VAL A 55 13.46 -9.40 -5.06
C VAL A 55 11.98 -9.34 -4.74
N ALA A 56 11.62 -8.74 -3.63
CA ALA A 56 10.22 -8.52 -3.24
C ALA A 56 9.67 -7.21 -3.81
N ARG A 57 8.41 -7.21 -4.30
CA ARG A 57 7.71 -5.99 -4.75
C ARG A 57 6.23 -6.07 -4.43
N CYS A 58 5.68 -4.92 -4.02
CA CYS A 58 4.25 -4.75 -3.79
C CYS A 58 3.55 -4.30 -5.06
N TYR A 59 2.43 -4.95 -5.40
CA TYR A 59 1.55 -4.57 -6.50
C TYR A 59 0.10 -4.57 -6.03
N SER A 60 -0.57 -3.43 -6.18
CA SER A 60 -1.96 -3.28 -5.78
C SER A 60 -2.87 -4.24 -6.54
N LEU A 61 -3.83 -4.82 -5.82
CA LEU A 61 -4.92 -5.57 -6.40
C LEU A 61 -5.81 -4.62 -7.20
N SER A 62 -5.94 -4.86 -8.51
CA SER A 62 -6.73 -4.05 -9.45
C SER A 62 -8.10 -4.63 -9.76
N SER A 63 -8.39 -5.84 -9.26
CA SER A 63 -9.72 -6.47 -9.23
C SER A 63 -10.55 -5.99 -8.05
N THR A 64 -11.83 -6.38 -8.02
CA THR A 64 -12.69 -6.16 -6.86
C THR A 64 -12.71 -7.40 -5.96
N PRO A 65 -12.78 -7.24 -4.62
CA PRO A 65 -12.80 -8.38 -3.68
C PRO A 65 -13.91 -9.39 -3.98
N HIS A 66 -15.07 -8.90 -4.35
CA HIS A 66 -16.26 -9.73 -4.60
C HIS A 66 -16.30 -10.39 -5.99
N SER A 67 -15.32 -10.13 -6.87
CA SER A 67 -15.25 -10.79 -8.18
C SER A 67 -14.73 -12.23 -8.12
N GLY A 68 -14.18 -12.66 -6.98
CA GLY A 68 -13.45 -13.93 -6.84
C GLY A 68 -12.15 -13.97 -7.65
N ARG A 69 -11.69 -12.81 -8.16
CA ARG A 69 -10.53 -12.69 -9.03
C ARG A 69 -9.43 -11.91 -8.29
N HIS A 70 -8.25 -12.48 -8.18
CA HIS A 70 -7.08 -11.81 -7.61
C HIS A 70 -6.18 -11.36 -8.76
N GLN A 71 -6.23 -10.06 -9.09
CA GLN A 71 -5.50 -9.49 -10.23
C GLN A 71 -4.61 -8.35 -9.74
N ILE A 72 -3.32 -8.44 -10.04
CA ILE A 72 -2.40 -7.31 -9.96
C ILE A 72 -2.12 -6.78 -11.38
N THR A 73 -1.72 -5.52 -11.49
CA THR A 73 -1.34 -4.94 -12.78
C THR A 73 0.02 -4.27 -12.66
N VAL A 74 0.96 -4.76 -13.46
CA VAL A 74 2.37 -4.41 -13.41
C VAL A 74 2.71 -3.54 -14.61
N LYS A 75 3.15 -2.30 -14.35
CA LYS A 75 3.73 -1.43 -15.37
C LYS A 75 5.25 -1.58 -15.34
N ARG A 76 5.88 -1.69 -16.52
CA ARG A 76 7.33 -1.72 -16.67
C ARG A 76 7.92 -0.39 -16.23
N THR A 77 8.93 -0.46 -15.36
CA THR A 77 9.73 0.68 -14.97
C THR A 77 11.04 0.65 -15.78
N VAL A 78 11.45 1.79 -16.30
CA VAL A 78 12.76 1.91 -16.97
C VAL A 78 13.84 1.47 -15.96
N ASP A 79 14.70 0.55 -16.38
CA ASP A 79 15.75 -0.07 -15.55
C ASP A 79 15.26 -0.84 -14.31
N GLY A 80 13.96 -1.00 -14.13
CA GLY A 80 13.37 -1.75 -13.02
C GLY A 80 13.49 -3.26 -13.22
N TYR A 81 14.18 -3.97 -12.31
CA TYR A 81 14.40 -5.41 -12.44
C TYR A 81 13.09 -6.21 -12.40
N ALA A 82 12.34 -6.12 -11.31
CA ALA A 82 11.18 -6.99 -11.07
C ALA A 82 10.05 -6.81 -12.10
N SER A 83 9.69 -5.56 -12.43
CA SER A 83 8.63 -5.29 -13.41
C SER A 83 9.02 -5.82 -14.80
N ASN A 84 10.28 -5.67 -15.22
CA ASN A 84 10.76 -6.20 -16.49
C ASN A 84 10.83 -7.73 -16.48
N TRP A 85 11.24 -8.34 -15.36
CA TRP A 85 11.28 -9.79 -15.22
C TRP A 85 9.89 -10.41 -15.34
N LEU A 86 8.88 -9.85 -14.63
CA LEU A 86 7.48 -10.31 -14.70
C LEU A 86 6.93 -10.24 -16.12
N HIS A 87 7.22 -9.14 -16.85
CA HIS A 87 6.81 -9.02 -18.25
C HIS A 87 7.50 -10.03 -19.17
N ALA A 88 8.80 -10.27 -18.98
CA ALA A 88 9.57 -11.14 -19.87
C ALA A 88 9.26 -12.64 -19.66
N ASN A 89 9.06 -13.05 -18.41
CA ASN A 89 9.10 -14.45 -18.03
C ASN A 89 7.75 -15.05 -17.64
N LEU A 90 6.83 -14.27 -17.03
CA LEU A 90 5.61 -14.82 -16.46
C LEU A 90 4.54 -15.11 -17.54
N ARG A 91 3.93 -16.30 -17.45
CA ARG A 91 2.90 -16.80 -18.37
C ARG A 91 1.79 -17.50 -17.59
N ALA A 92 0.63 -17.65 -18.20
CA ALA A 92 -0.43 -18.52 -17.65
C ALA A 92 0.09 -19.96 -17.47
N GLY A 93 -0.20 -20.55 -16.32
CA GLY A 93 0.31 -21.84 -15.86
C GLY A 93 1.55 -21.78 -14.98
N ASP A 94 2.24 -20.64 -14.94
CA ASP A 94 3.37 -20.44 -14.01
C ASP A 94 2.86 -20.24 -12.58
N THR A 95 3.76 -20.39 -11.61
CA THR A 95 3.49 -20.09 -10.21
C THR A 95 4.33 -18.91 -9.74
N LEU A 96 3.78 -18.09 -8.86
CA LEU A 96 4.49 -17.00 -8.22
C LEU A 96 4.32 -17.07 -6.71
N ARG A 97 5.41 -16.89 -5.96
CA ARG A 97 5.36 -16.84 -4.50
C ARG A 97 4.89 -15.46 -4.07
N VAL A 98 3.88 -15.42 -3.18
CA VAL A 98 3.23 -14.19 -2.73
C VAL A 98 3.01 -14.21 -1.23
N LEU A 99 2.88 -13.03 -0.61
CA LEU A 99 2.33 -12.86 0.73
C LEU A 99 0.83 -12.56 0.63
N PRO A 100 0.04 -12.81 1.70
CA PRO A 100 -1.37 -12.41 1.77
C PRO A 100 -1.58 -10.91 1.47
N PRO A 101 -2.80 -10.52 1.06
CA PRO A 101 -3.15 -9.12 0.82
C PRO A 101 -2.90 -8.26 2.06
N SER A 102 -2.37 -7.05 1.84
CA SER A 102 -2.03 -6.09 2.90
C SER A 102 -2.21 -4.65 2.42
N GLY A 103 -2.17 -3.69 3.33
CA GLY A 103 -2.25 -2.25 3.03
C GLY A 103 -3.48 -1.58 3.60
N ILE A 104 -3.38 -0.28 3.85
CA ILE A 104 -4.40 0.55 4.51
C ILE A 104 -5.06 1.56 3.56
N PHE A 105 -4.72 1.56 2.28
CA PHE A 105 -5.30 2.46 1.27
C PHE A 105 -6.68 2.01 0.82
N SER A 106 -7.61 1.91 1.77
CA SER A 106 -8.95 1.35 1.56
C SER A 106 -10.04 2.29 2.05
N PRO A 107 -11.16 2.40 1.33
CA PRO A 107 -12.31 3.14 1.82
C PRO A 107 -12.97 2.41 3.01
N LYS A 108 -13.40 3.19 4.01
CA LYS A 108 -14.14 2.66 5.17
C LYS A 108 -15.59 2.36 4.83
N ASP A 109 -16.19 3.13 3.92
CA ASP A 109 -17.56 2.96 3.45
C ASP A 109 -17.58 3.09 1.92
N LEU A 110 -18.19 2.13 1.24
CA LEU A 110 -18.34 2.15 -0.21
C LEU A 110 -19.53 3.02 -0.68
N ASP A 111 -20.38 3.47 0.21
CA ASP A 111 -21.48 4.39 -0.07
C ASP A 111 -21.05 5.85 -0.15
N ASP A 112 -19.82 6.17 0.25
CA ASP A 112 -19.26 7.51 0.12
C ASP A 112 -19.19 7.99 -1.33
N ASP A 113 -19.20 9.31 -1.52
CA ASP A 113 -18.81 9.94 -2.78
C ASP A 113 -17.28 9.99 -2.89
N PHE A 114 -16.72 9.52 -4.00
CA PHE A 114 -15.27 9.40 -4.20
C PHE A 114 -14.71 10.35 -5.22
N LEU A 115 -13.65 11.08 -4.83
CA LEU A 115 -12.79 11.86 -5.71
C LEU A 115 -11.44 11.16 -5.86
N LEU A 116 -11.24 10.48 -6.98
CA LEU A 116 -10.11 9.62 -7.22
C LEU A 116 -9.09 10.32 -8.14
N PHE A 117 -7.82 10.34 -7.72
CA PHE A 117 -6.71 10.85 -8.52
C PHE A 117 -5.74 9.71 -8.81
N ALA A 118 -5.54 9.41 -10.09
CA ALA A 118 -4.59 8.41 -10.54
C ALA A 118 -3.57 9.00 -11.51
N GLY A 119 -2.30 8.64 -11.35
CA GLY A 119 -1.23 8.94 -12.30
C GLY A 119 -0.56 7.66 -12.79
N GLY A 120 -0.63 7.37 -14.10
CA GLY A 120 -0.02 6.18 -14.69
C GLY A 120 -0.44 4.88 -13.99
N SER A 121 0.54 4.14 -13.43
CA SER A 121 0.28 2.88 -12.67
C SER A 121 -0.47 3.08 -11.36
N GLY A 122 -0.56 4.30 -10.82
CA GLY A 122 -1.38 4.59 -9.65
C GLY A 122 -2.89 4.31 -9.86
N ILE A 123 -3.30 4.02 -11.09
CA ILE A 123 -4.66 3.55 -11.38
C ILE A 123 -4.97 2.18 -10.74
N THR A 124 -3.98 1.36 -10.39
CA THR A 124 -4.21 -0.02 -9.97
C THR A 124 -5.04 -0.13 -8.69
N PRO A 125 -4.69 0.51 -7.55
CA PRO A 125 -5.55 0.50 -6.37
C PRO A 125 -6.83 1.32 -6.58
N VAL A 126 -6.73 2.42 -7.32
CA VAL A 126 -7.85 3.30 -7.63
C VAL A 126 -8.94 2.58 -8.43
N MET A 127 -8.57 1.70 -9.37
CA MET A 127 -9.51 0.90 -10.15
C MET A 127 -10.28 -0.10 -9.29
N SER A 128 -9.60 -0.73 -8.32
CA SER A 128 -10.24 -1.62 -7.35
C SER A 128 -11.27 -0.86 -6.50
N ILE A 129 -10.91 0.34 -6.01
CA ILE A 129 -11.81 1.20 -5.23
C ILE A 129 -13.00 1.66 -6.10
N ALA A 130 -12.74 2.22 -7.29
CA ALA A 130 -13.77 2.72 -8.17
C ALA A 130 -14.82 1.65 -8.53
N ARG A 131 -14.35 0.48 -8.95
CA ARG A 131 -15.24 -0.65 -9.28
C ARG A 131 -16.04 -1.10 -8.06
N SER A 132 -15.40 -1.25 -6.91
CA SER A 132 -16.08 -1.70 -5.68
C SER A 132 -17.16 -0.71 -5.26
N ALA A 133 -16.88 0.60 -5.27
CA ALA A 133 -17.85 1.65 -4.96
C ALA A 133 -19.03 1.67 -5.95
N LEU A 134 -18.77 1.48 -7.25
CA LEU A 134 -19.83 1.43 -8.26
C LEU A 134 -20.70 0.17 -8.18
N GLU A 135 -20.10 -0.98 -7.86
CA GLU A 135 -20.78 -2.28 -7.84
C GLU A 135 -21.48 -2.58 -6.53
N LYS A 136 -21.00 -2.06 -5.40
CA LYS A 136 -21.49 -2.37 -4.05
C LYS A 136 -22.01 -1.17 -3.28
N GLY A 137 -21.53 0.03 -3.57
CA GLY A 137 -21.97 1.27 -2.96
C GLY A 137 -23.00 2.02 -3.79
N SER A 138 -23.39 3.19 -3.29
CA SER A 138 -24.42 4.07 -3.89
C SER A 138 -23.91 5.45 -4.27
N GLY A 139 -22.73 5.86 -3.80
CA GLY A 139 -22.14 7.18 -4.00
C GLY A 139 -21.67 7.47 -5.44
N GLN A 140 -21.32 8.72 -5.69
CA GLN A 140 -20.73 9.20 -6.94
C GLN A 140 -19.25 8.88 -6.98
N VAL A 141 -18.71 8.60 -8.16
CA VAL A 141 -17.28 8.38 -8.38
C VAL A 141 -16.77 9.34 -9.45
N VAL A 142 -15.82 10.18 -9.10
CA VAL A 142 -15.15 11.10 -10.03
C VAL A 142 -13.67 10.73 -10.09
N LEU A 143 -13.21 10.31 -11.26
CA LEU A 143 -11.83 9.89 -11.50
C LEU A 143 -11.11 10.92 -12.37
N PHE A 144 -10.06 11.55 -11.85
CA PHE A 144 -9.06 12.28 -12.61
C PHE A 144 -7.87 11.37 -12.88
N TYR A 145 -7.64 11.02 -14.15
CA TYR A 145 -6.62 10.06 -14.54
C TYR A 145 -5.58 10.65 -15.49
N ALA A 146 -4.38 10.92 -14.96
CA ALA A 146 -3.27 11.51 -15.70
C ALA A 146 -2.37 10.44 -16.33
N ASN A 147 -2.05 10.59 -17.62
CA ASN A 147 -1.17 9.73 -18.39
C ASN A 147 -0.33 10.55 -19.37
N ARG A 148 0.76 9.98 -19.90
CA ARG A 148 1.57 10.60 -20.95
C ARG A 148 0.77 10.86 -22.23
N ASP A 149 0.06 9.83 -22.68
CA ASP A 149 -0.72 9.81 -23.91
C ASP A 149 -1.84 8.76 -23.82
N GLU A 150 -2.68 8.66 -24.86
CA GLU A 150 -3.80 7.72 -24.93
C GLU A 150 -3.37 6.23 -24.91
N ARG A 151 -2.17 5.91 -25.40
CA ARG A 151 -1.63 4.54 -25.45
C ARG A 151 -1.16 4.04 -24.08
N SER A 152 -0.86 4.95 -23.19
CA SER A 152 -0.42 4.66 -21.82
C SER A 152 -1.56 4.58 -20.80
N VAL A 153 -2.83 4.70 -21.26
CA VAL A 153 -4.02 4.58 -20.41
C VAL A 153 -4.29 3.11 -20.09
N ILE A 154 -3.84 2.67 -18.90
CA ILE A 154 -4.14 1.32 -18.39
C ILE A 154 -5.64 1.23 -18.12
N PHE A 155 -6.27 0.09 -18.45
CA PHE A 155 -7.70 -0.15 -18.31
C PHE A 155 -8.60 0.75 -19.17
N ALA A 156 -8.12 1.28 -20.30
CA ALA A 156 -8.91 2.17 -21.16
C ALA A 156 -10.28 1.58 -21.55
N GLY A 157 -10.31 0.33 -22.02
CA GLY A 157 -11.57 -0.36 -22.38
C GLY A 157 -12.49 -0.59 -21.18
N ALA A 158 -11.93 -1.03 -20.04
CA ALA A 158 -12.68 -1.27 -18.84
C ALA A 158 -13.28 0.02 -18.25
N LEU A 159 -12.57 1.15 -18.33
CA LEU A 159 -13.09 2.45 -17.91
C LEU A 159 -14.22 2.94 -18.81
N GLN A 160 -14.14 2.69 -20.13
CA GLN A 160 -15.24 2.99 -21.07
C GLN A 160 -16.49 2.15 -20.76
N GLU A 161 -16.33 0.87 -20.50
CA GLU A 161 -17.43 -0.02 -20.11
C GLU A 161 -18.07 0.40 -18.79
N LEU A 162 -17.27 0.75 -17.78
CA LEU A 162 -17.77 1.26 -16.50
C LEU A 162 -18.51 2.58 -16.67
N ALA A 163 -17.97 3.53 -17.44
CA ALA A 163 -18.61 4.82 -17.69
C ALA A 163 -19.93 4.66 -18.46
N ALA A 164 -20.03 3.69 -19.35
CA ALA A 164 -21.28 3.38 -20.05
C ALA A 164 -22.32 2.72 -19.11
N ARG A 165 -21.86 1.82 -18.20
CA ARG A 165 -22.74 1.09 -17.25
C ARG A 165 -23.24 1.99 -16.12
N TYR A 166 -22.41 2.91 -15.66
CA TYR A 166 -22.70 3.79 -14.51
C TYR A 166 -22.67 5.26 -14.92
N ALA A 167 -23.32 5.59 -16.05
CA ALA A 167 -23.26 6.92 -16.66
C ALA A 167 -23.80 8.05 -15.77
N ASP A 168 -24.64 7.73 -14.82
CA ASP A 168 -25.21 8.63 -13.81
C ASP A 168 -24.36 8.76 -12.53
N ARG A 169 -23.37 7.87 -12.34
CA ARG A 169 -22.56 7.79 -11.12
C ARG A 169 -21.05 7.89 -11.33
N LEU A 170 -20.55 7.66 -12.55
CA LEU A 170 -19.12 7.70 -12.87
C LEU A 170 -18.79 8.82 -13.85
N VAL A 171 -17.87 9.68 -13.42
CA VAL A 171 -17.22 10.66 -14.31
C VAL A 171 -15.74 10.33 -14.41
N VAL A 172 -15.23 10.07 -15.62
CA VAL A 172 -13.79 9.86 -15.87
C VAL A 172 -13.25 11.05 -16.66
N VAL A 173 -12.27 11.74 -16.11
CA VAL A 173 -11.53 12.82 -16.75
C VAL A 173 -10.13 12.33 -17.06
N HIS A 174 -9.82 12.09 -18.34
CA HIS A 174 -8.48 11.79 -18.80
C HIS A 174 -7.69 13.09 -18.98
N TRP A 175 -6.51 13.14 -18.32
CA TRP A 175 -5.52 14.19 -18.52
C TRP A 175 -4.34 13.60 -19.30
N LEU A 176 -4.10 14.08 -20.51
CA LEU A 176 -3.04 13.58 -21.38
C LEU A 176 -1.94 14.62 -21.50
N GLU A 177 -0.75 14.30 -21.01
CA GLU A 177 0.43 15.18 -21.03
C GLU A 177 0.80 15.57 -22.47
N SER A 178 0.66 14.64 -23.43
CA SER A 178 0.90 14.88 -24.85
C SER A 178 0.03 15.99 -25.47
N VAL A 179 -1.11 16.31 -24.84
CA VAL A 179 -2.08 17.31 -25.32
C VAL A 179 -2.09 18.55 -24.42
N GLN A 180 -2.03 18.35 -23.09
CA GLN A 180 -2.31 19.39 -22.10
C GLN A 180 -1.07 19.80 -21.28
N GLY A 181 0.07 19.10 -21.47
CA GLY A 181 1.24 19.20 -20.56
C GLY A 181 0.94 18.56 -19.21
N LEU A 182 1.84 18.69 -18.27
CA LEU A 182 1.62 18.23 -16.88
C LEU A 182 0.53 19.06 -16.21
N PRO A 183 -0.36 18.44 -15.41
CA PRO A 183 -1.38 19.19 -14.69
C PRO A 183 -0.73 20.09 -13.63
N SER A 184 -1.02 21.38 -13.68
CA SER A 184 -0.56 22.34 -12.69
C SER A 184 -1.38 22.26 -11.39
N ALA A 185 -0.78 22.67 -10.26
CA ALA A 185 -1.50 22.73 -8.98
C ALA A 185 -2.79 23.57 -9.06
N ALA A 186 -2.78 24.68 -9.82
CA ALA A 186 -3.97 25.52 -10.01
C ALA A 186 -5.10 24.78 -10.74
N GLN A 187 -4.78 23.96 -11.74
CA GLN A 187 -5.77 23.15 -12.49
C GLN A 187 -6.32 22.02 -11.61
N LEU A 188 -5.46 21.34 -10.85
CA LEU A 188 -5.86 20.28 -9.91
C LEU A 188 -6.76 20.86 -8.81
N LYS A 189 -6.39 22.01 -8.24
CA LYS A 189 -7.21 22.72 -7.25
C LYS A 189 -8.56 23.15 -7.80
N ALA A 190 -8.59 23.76 -9.00
CA ALA A 190 -9.83 24.19 -9.64
C ALA A 190 -10.77 23.00 -9.92
N PHE A 191 -10.22 21.85 -10.34
CA PHE A 191 -10.99 20.62 -10.52
C PHE A 191 -11.54 20.09 -9.19
N ALA A 192 -10.69 19.95 -8.16
CA ALA A 192 -11.08 19.42 -6.86
C ALA A 192 -12.09 20.29 -6.11
N ALA A 193 -12.09 21.60 -6.37
CA ALA A 193 -12.98 22.56 -5.70
C ALA A 193 -14.48 22.27 -5.88
N HIS A 194 -14.85 21.50 -6.90
CA HIS A 194 -16.24 21.06 -7.14
C HIS A 194 -16.67 19.88 -6.28
N PHE A 195 -15.75 19.23 -5.56
CA PHE A 195 -15.96 17.94 -4.89
C PHE A 195 -15.50 17.95 -3.42
N THR A 196 -15.57 19.08 -2.74
CA THR A 196 -15.03 19.25 -1.38
C THR A 196 -15.69 18.40 -0.30
N THR A 197 -16.85 17.78 -0.59
CA THR A 197 -17.55 16.85 0.31
C THR A 197 -17.14 15.39 0.10
N TYR A 198 -16.41 15.10 -0.98
CA TYR A 198 -16.03 13.74 -1.36
C TYR A 198 -14.85 13.22 -0.53
N THR A 199 -14.72 11.90 -0.44
CA THR A 199 -13.53 11.24 0.10
C THR A 199 -12.50 11.04 -1.02
N ALA A 200 -11.30 11.61 -0.83
CA ALA A 200 -10.26 11.64 -1.86
C ALA A 200 -9.24 10.52 -1.68
N PHE A 201 -8.94 9.80 -2.77
CA PHE A 201 -7.87 8.80 -2.85
C PHE A 201 -6.88 9.19 -3.96
N VAL A 202 -5.59 9.20 -3.62
CA VAL A 202 -4.52 9.71 -4.52
C VAL A 202 -3.41 8.68 -4.65
N CYS A 203 -3.11 8.25 -5.89
CA CYS A 203 -1.98 7.37 -6.17
C CYS A 203 -1.35 7.72 -7.54
N GLY A 204 -0.02 7.74 -7.58
CA GLY A 204 0.72 8.08 -8.80
C GLY A 204 2.16 8.51 -8.53
N PRO A 205 2.84 9.12 -9.50
CA PRO A 205 4.18 9.66 -9.31
C PRO A 205 4.24 10.71 -8.20
N ALA A 206 5.32 10.71 -7.41
CA ALA A 206 5.46 11.58 -6.23
C ALA A 206 5.18 13.08 -6.51
N PRO A 207 5.65 13.70 -7.61
CA PRO A 207 5.32 15.10 -7.90
C PRO A 207 3.83 15.35 -8.16
N PHE A 208 3.14 14.38 -8.82
CA PHE A 208 1.70 14.45 -9.05
C PHE A 208 0.93 14.33 -7.75
N MET A 209 1.27 13.34 -6.93
CA MET A 209 0.63 13.13 -5.62
C MET A 209 0.78 14.35 -4.73
N LYS A 210 2.01 14.92 -4.67
CA LYS A 210 2.26 16.14 -3.90
C LYS A 210 1.38 17.30 -4.36
N ALA A 211 1.30 17.55 -5.67
CA ALA A 211 0.50 18.63 -6.23
C ALA A 211 -1.01 18.47 -5.92
N VAL A 212 -1.53 17.22 -6.01
CA VAL A 212 -2.92 16.90 -5.66
C VAL A 212 -3.14 17.11 -4.15
N THR A 213 -2.30 16.53 -3.30
CA THR A 213 -2.45 16.58 -1.84
C THR A 213 -2.38 18.04 -1.33
N ASP A 214 -1.44 18.84 -1.82
CA ASP A 214 -1.33 20.25 -1.47
C ASP A 214 -2.60 21.02 -1.90
N SER A 215 -3.13 20.73 -3.10
CA SER A 215 -4.37 21.33 -3.60
C SER A 215 -5.58 20.97 -2.73
N LEU A 216 -5.69 19.72 -2.27
CA LEU A 216 -6.76 19.27 -1.38
C LEU A 216 -6.65 19.94 0.01
N LYS A 217 -5.42 20.11 0.54
CA LYS A 217 -5.17 20.86 1.79
C LYS A 217 -5.59 22.33 1.67
N GLU A 218 -5.25 22.99 0.57
CA GLU A 218 -5.65 24.37 0.31
C GLU A 218 -7.17 24.56 0.10
N LEU A 219 -7.90 23.47 -0.15
CA LEU A 219 -9.37 23.43 -0.23
C LEU A 219 -10.04 22.95 1.06
N ASP A 220 -9.27 22.87 2.16
CA ASP A 220 -9.74 22.45 3.48
C ASP A 220 -10.39 21.04 3.50
N PHE A 221 -9.94 20.13 2.61
CA PHE A 221 -10.34 18.73 2.74
C PHE A 221 -9.87 18.17 4.08
N PRO A 222 -10.76 17.66 4.93
CA PRO A 222 -10.37 17.07 6.21
C PRO A 222 -9.36 15.92 6.03
N ARG A 223 -8.42 15.77 6.97
CA ARG A 223 -7.43 14.69 6.93
C ARG A 223 -8.09 13.31 6.79
N ALA A 224 -9.15 13.04 7.54
CA ALA A 224 -9.89 11.79 7.51
C ALA A 224 -10.53 11.45 6.14
N ARG A 225 -10.58 12.40 5.22
CA ARG A 225 -11.09 12.21 3.85
C ARG A 225 -10.02 12.40 2.77
N ARG A 226 -8.73 12.36 3.13
CA ARG A 226 -7.60 12.43 2.20
C ARG A 226 -6.69 11.23 2.40
N HIS A 227 -6.67 10.33 1.45
CA HIS A 227 -5.89 9.10 1.48
C HIS A 227 -4.87 9.10 0.33
N GLN A 228 -3.66 8.62 0.59
CA GLN A 228 -2.63 8.50 -0.44
C GLN A 228 -1.89 7.16 -0.31
N GLU A 229 -1.48 6.60 -1.45
CA GLU A 229 -0.66 5.39 -1.53
C GLU A 229 0.61 5.70 -2.30
N LYS A 230 1.77 5.47 -1.68
CA LYS A 230 3.08 5.62 -2.30
C LYS A 230 3.64 4.26 -2.72
N PHE A 231 4.10 4.15 -3.96
CA PHE A 231 4.79 2.95 -4.42
C PHE A 231 6.28 3.06 -4.12
N VAL A 232 6.74 2.34 -3.11
CA VAL A 232 8.14 2.27 -2.69
C VAL A 232 8.71 0.90 -3.07
N SER A 233 9.98 0.88 -3.48
CA SER A 233 10.69 -0.37 -3.75
C SER A 233 11.22 -0.96 -2.45
N LEU A 234 10.87 -2.20 -2.16
CA LEU A 234 11.36 -2.90 -0.98
C LEU A 234 12.86 -3.21 -1.12
N GLY A 235 13.65 -2.93 -0.09
CA GLY A 235 15.09 -3.19 -0.03
C GLY A 235 15.42 -4.63 0.35
N GLY A 236 14.60 -5.26 1.20
CA GLY A 236 14.85 -6.57 1.79
C GLY A 236 14.05 -7.73 1.21
N ASN A 237 14.12 -8.86 1.91
CA ASN A 237 13.48 -10.12 1.52
C ASN A 237 12.48 -10.60 2.59
N PRO A 238 11.19 -10.20 2.52
CA PRO A 238 10.18 -10.64 3.49
C PRO A 238 9.77 -12.12 3.35
N PHE A 239 10.31 -12.84 2.38
CA PHE A 239 10.01 -14.26 2.11
C PHE A 239 11.03 -15.23 2.74
N GLY A 240 12.12 -14.73 3.34
CA GLY A 240 13.12 -15.54 4.03
C GLY A 240 12.65 -16.03 5.40
N GLU A 241 13.44 -16.88 6.04
CA GLU A 241 13.31 -17.13 7.48
C GLU A 241 13.52 -15.80 8.21
N VAL A 242 12.76 -15.57 9.30
CA VAL A 242 12.85 -14.31 10.05
C VAL A 242 14.29 -14.03 10.50
N GLU A 243 15.02 -15.07 10.93
CA GLU A 243 16.42 -14.99 11.32
C GLU A 243 17.35 -14.58 10.16
N GLU A 244 17.08 -15.07 8.94
CA GLU A 244 17.84 -14.70 7.73
C GLU A 244 17.54 -13.26 7.29
N VAL A 245 16.29 -12.82 7.42
CA VAL A 245 15.88 -11.44 7.13
C VAL A 245 16.52 -10.47 8.10
N LEU A 246 16.48 -10.76 9.41
CA LEU A 246 17.09 -9.93 10.46
C LEU A 246 18.61 -9.89 10.37
N ALA A 247 19.25 -11.01 10.02
CA ALA A 247 20.70 -11.07 9.80
C ALA A 247 21.12 -10.25 8.57
N ALA A 248 20.33 -10.28 7.49
CA ALA A 248 20.58 -9.46 6.31
C ALA A 248 20.40 -7.96 6.59
N GLN A 249 19.40 -7.60 7.39
CA GLN A 249 19.16 -6.24 7.84
C GLN A 249 20.32 -5.71 8.69
N ALA A 250 20.77 -6.48 9.68
CA ALA A 250 21.90 -6.10 10.54
C ALA A 250 23.19 -5.82 9.73
N VAL A 251 23.42 -6.59 8.64
CA VAL A 251 24.58 -6.36 7.76
C VAL A 251 24.41 -5.08 6.93
N LEU A 252 23.19 -4.71 6.55
CA LEU A 252 22.91 -3.46 5.83
C LEU A 252 23.05 -2.25 6.75
N ASP A 253 22.58 -2.36 7.99
CA ASP A 253 22.70 -1.31 9.01
C ASP A 253 24.18 -1.06 9.38
N GLU A 254 25.05 -2.09 9.37
CA GLU A 254 26.51 -1.94 9.58
C GLU A 254 27.24 -1.25 8.40
N VAL A 255 26.65 -1.24 7.20
CA VAL A 255 27.27 -0.63 5.99
C VAL A 255 26.84 0.83 5.81
N ASP A 256 25.74 1.26 6.43
CA ASP A 256 25.17 2.61 6.29
C ASP A 256 25.61 3.58 7.42
N ASP A 257 26.54 3.18 8.30
CA ASP A 257 27.15 4.05 9.33
C ASP A 257 28.16 5.09 8.75
N GLY A 258 27.85 5.63 7.57
CA GLY A 258 28.58 6.68 6.87
C GLY A 258 27.69 7.89 6.57
N ASP A 259 27.65 8.83 7.54
CA ASP A 259 27.34 10.25 7.38
C ASP A 259 25.94 10.65 6.84
N GLU A 260 24.92 10.70 7.73
CA GLU A 260 24.02 11.85 7.76
C GLU A 260 23.52 12.07 9.22
N GLU A 261 24.08 13.09 9.85
CA GLU A 261 23.58 13.64 11.12
C GLU A 261 22.18 14.26 10.90
N GLY A 262 21.15 13.47 11.14
CA GLY A 262 19.81 13.93 11.40
C GLY A 262 19.58 13.99 12.90
N ASP A 263 19.77 15.17 13.49
CA ASP A 263 19.56 15.47 14.90
C ASP A 263 18.05 15.42 15.23
N GLU A 264 17.52 14.22 15.56
CA GLU A 264 16.24 14.12 16.26
C GLU A 264 16.47 14.10 17.76
N PRO A 265 15.65 14.84 18.56
CA PRO A 265 15.87 14.94 20.01
C PRO A 265 15.73 13.55 20.66
N GLY A 266 16.77 13.15 21.35
CA GLY A 266 16.93 11.84 21.96
C GLY A 266 15.68 11.35 22.67
N ALA A 267 15.07 10.29 22.13
CA ALA A 267 13.99 9.57 22.77
C ALA A 267 14.46 9.02 24.12
N ALA A 268 13.64 9.16 25.13
CA ALA A 268 13.91 8.59 26.45
C ALA A 268 14.03 7.06 26.32
N VAL A 269 15.19 6.52 26.66
CA VAL A 269 15.40 5.07 26.69
C VAL A 269 14.54 4.52 27.83
N VAL A 270 13.52 3.75 27.49
CA VAL A 270 12.70 3.05 28.49
C VAL A 270 13.53 1.93 29.11
N THR A 271 13.80 2.03 30.40
CA THR A 271 14.52 1.02 31.16
C THR A 271 13.52 0.12 31.88
N GLY A 272 13.20 -1.03 31.32
CA GLY A 272 12.31 -2.03 31.91
C GLY A 272 11.27 -2.57 30.92
N PRO A 273 10.52 -3.60 31.30
CA PRO A 273 9.49 -4.16 30.45
C PRO A 273 8.32 -3.19 30.32
N VAL A 274 7.81 -3.08 29.07
CA VAL A 274 6.71 -2.20 28.68
C VAL A 274 5.42 -3.01 28.63
N THR A 275 4.33 -2.42 29.16
CA THR A 275 2.99 -3.00 29.00
C THR A 275 2.41 -2.61 27.64
N VAL A 276 2.05 -3.62 26.82
CA VAL A 276 1.42 -3.44 25.51
C VAL A 276 -0.03 -3.93 25.55
N GLU A 277 -0.96 -3.03 25.27
CA GLU A 277 -2.37 -3.34 25.01
C GLU A 277 -2.61 -3.23 23.51
N VAL A 278 -3.06 -4.31 22.86
CA VAL A 278 -3.30 -4.33 21.41
C VAL A 278 -4.72 -4.81 21.12
N GLU A 279 -5.40 -4.08 20.24
CA GLU A 279 -6.65 -4.50 19.64
C GLU A 279 -6.37 -4.98 18.21
N LEU A 280 -6.62 -6.26 17.95
CA LEU A 280 -6.42 -6.93 16.68
C LEU A 280 -7.65 -7.80 16.39
N ASP A 281 -8.23 -7.66 15.20
CA ASP A 281 -9.43 -8.41 14.75
C ASP A 281 -10.62 -8.34 15.71
N GLY A 282 -10.74 -7.23 16.45
CA GLY A 282 -11.80 -7.00 17.44
C GLY A 282 -11.56 -7.67 18.80
N GLU A 283 -10.42 -8.35 18.97
CA GLU A 283 -9.98 -8.93 20.25
C GLU A 283 -8.95 -8.02 20.92
N GLN A 284 -9.01 -7.95 22.26
CA GLN A 284 -8.04 -7.19 23.05
C GLN A 284 -7.06 -8.12 23.75
N HIS A 285 -5.79 -7.83 23.60
CA HIS A 285 -4.69 -8.57 24.24
C HIS A 285 -3.85 -7.62 25.09
N THR A 286 -3.28 -8.13 26.19
CA THR A 286 -2.40 -7.35 27.07
C THR A 286 -1.18 -8.19 27.43
N PHE A 287 0.00 -7.58 27.27
CA PHE A 287 1.30 -8.17 27.60
C PHE A 287 2.08 -7.16 28.44
N ASP A 288 2.86 -7.61 29.42
CA ASP A 288 3.60 -6.76 30.37
C ASP A 288 5.13 -6.98 30.32
N ASP A 289 5.61 -7.61 29.27
CA ASP A 289 6.98 -8.10 29.17
C ASP A 289 7.71 -7.71 27.86
N TRP A 290 7.30 -6.63 27.17
CA TRP A 290 8.06 -6.12 26.02
C TRP A 290 9.34 -5.43 26.51
N ALA A 291 10.47 -6.12 26.35
CA ALA A 291 11.77 -5.65 26.84
C ALA A 291 12.37 -4.49 26.00
N GLY A 292 11.80 -4.17 24.83
CA GLY A 292 12.34 -3.16 23.93
C GLY A 292 13.62 -3.60 23.19
N ASP A 293 13.90 -4.89 23.16
CA ASP A 293 15.03 -5.50 22.47
C ASP A 293 14.74 -5.78 21.00
N LYS A 294 13.48 -5.79 20.61
CA LYS A 294 12.98 -6.02 19.27
C LYS A 294 11.80 -5.09 18.93
N PRO A 295 11.51 -4.87 17.63
CA PRO A 295 10.35 -4.08 17.21
C PRO A 295 9.03 -4.67 17.68
N LEU A 296 8.01 -3.81 17.76
CA LEU A 296 6.67 -4.16 18.22
C LEU A 296 6.06 -5.34 17.44
N LEU A 297 6.19 -5.37 16.11
CA LEU A 297 5.70 -6.47 15.29
C LEU A 297 6.28 -7.82 15.73
N GLU A 298 7.58 -7.92 15.86
CA GLU A 298 8.25 -9.17 16.29
C GLU A 298 7.84 -9.59 17.70
N PHE A 299 7.67 -8.62 18.59
CA PHE A 299 7.15 -8.89 19.93
C PHE A 299 5.73 -9.48 19.87
N LEU A 300 4.83 -8.93 19.05
CA LEU A 300 3.46 -9.44 18.90
C LEU A 300 3.45 -10.85 18.30
N GLU A 301 4.29 -11.12 17.31
CA GLU A 301 4.46 -12.45 16.71
C GLU A 301 4.95 -13.48 17.73
N ASP A 302 5.93 -13.12 18.60
CA ASP A 302 6.38 -13.99 19.69
C ASP A 302 5.27 -14.33 20.71
N LYS A 303 4.26 -13.44 20.81
CA LYS A 303 3.04 -13.68 21.62
C LYS A 303 1.98 -14.50 20.89
N GLY A 304 2.25 -14.89 19.65
CA GLY A 304 1.33 -15.68 18.82
C GLY A 304 0.22 -14.87 18.18
N LEU A 305 0.35 -13.53 18.10
CA LEU A 305 -0.58 -12.67 17.39
C LEU A 305 -0.16 -12.57 15.91
N ASP A 306 -1.13 -12.72 15.03
CA ASP A 306 -0.95 -12.62 13.58
C ASP A 306 -1.19 -11.17 13.12
N ALA A 307 -0.35 -10.26 13.58
CA ALA A 307 -0.42 -8.86 13.21
C ALA A 307 -0.03 -8.67 11.73
N PRO A 308 -0.75 -7.81 10.96
CA PRO A 308 -0.49 -7.65 9.54
C PRO A 308 0.91 -7.06 9.29
N PHE A 309 1.61 -7.62 8.29
CA PHE A 309 2.91 -7.10 7.84
C PHE A 309 3.21 -7.49 6.39
N SER A 310 4.28 -6.90 5.82
CA SER A 310 4.83 -7.28 4.52
C SER A 310 6.36 -7.07 4.48
N CYS A 311 6.85 -5.83 4.30
CA CYS A 311 8.28 -5.58 4.04
C CYS A 311 9.19 -5.74 5.26
N ARG A 312 8.72 -5.49 6.47
CA ARG A 312 9.49 -5.40 7.74
C ARG A 312 10.54 -4.28 7.78
N GLU A 313 10.57 -3.36 6.80
CA GLU A 313 11.60 -2.34 6.58
C GLU A 313 11.08 -0.90 6.63
N GLY A 314 9.83 -0.68 7.04
CA GLY A 314 9.26 0.67 7.05
C GLY A 314 8.87 1.22 5.68
N GLN A 315 8.78 0.37 4.65
CA GLN A 315 8.63 0.76 3.24
C GLN A 315 7.25 0.48 2.64
N CYS A 316 6.28 -0.10 3.38
CA CYS A 316 5.05 -0.57 2.74
C CYS A 316 3.75 -0.34 3.52
N SER A 317 3.69 0.33 4.62
CA SER A 317 2.47 0.54 5.43
C SER A 317 1.66 -0.71 5.85
N ALA A 318 2.02 -1.93 5.46
CA ALA A 318 1.24 -3.14 5.77
C ALA A 318 1.09 -3.41 7.28
N CYS A 319 2.10 -3.04 8.07
CA CYS A 319 2.11 -3.17 9.53
C CYS A 319 1.69 -1.89 10.27
N ALA A 320 1.03 -0.96 9.56
CA ALA A 320 0.59 0.28 10.17
C ALA A 320 -0.44 0.00 11.27
N CYS A 321 -0.21 0.57 12.44
CA CYS A 321 -1.13 0.55 13.57
C CYS A 321 -1.32 1.97 14.10
N MET A 322 -2.41 2.21 14.81
CA MET A 322 -2.66 3.48 15.48
C MET A 322 -2.28 3.40 16.94
N VAL A 323 -1.42 4.30 17.40
CA VAL A 323 -1.08 4.46 18.81
C VAL A 323 -2.15 5.31 19.50
N LEU A 324 -2.86 4.71 20.45
CA LEU A 324 -3.94 5.33 21.20
C LEU A 324 -3.45 5.92 22.54
N GLU A 325 -2.39 5.32 23.12
CA GLU A 325 -1.76 5.76 24.38
C GLU A 325 -0.29 5.34 24.37
N GLY A 326 0.57 6.20 24.87
CA GLY A 326 2.02 5.99 24.92
C GLY A 326 2.74 6.49 23.67
N GLU A 327 4.02 6.19 23.58
CA GLU A 327 4.91 6.62 22.51
C GLU A 327 5.83 5.49 22.05
N VAL A 328 6.16 5.52 20.75
CA VAL A 328 7.18 4.68 20.13
C VAL A 328 8.09 5.53 19.24
N THR A 329 9.34 5.10 19.10
CA THR A 329 10.25 5.60 18.05
C THR A 329 10.31 4.59 16.91
N MET A 330 10.41 5.04 15.67
CA MET A 330 10.58 4.17 14.51
C MET A 330 12.03 4.23 14.02
N ARG A 331 12.62 3.05 13.76
CA ARG A 331 13.97 2.93 13.19
C ARG A 331 14.05 3.44 11.76
N ASN A 332 13.00 3.18 10.96
CA ASN A 332 12.87 3.63 9.58
C ASN A 332 11.40 3.96 9.24
N ASN A 333 11.19 4.97 8.37
CA ASN A 333 9.87 5.32 7.85
C ASN A 333 10.01 6.02 6.49
N GLU A 334 9.66 5.33 5.41
CA GLU A 334 9.67 5.88 4.05
C GLU A 334 8.26 6.16 3.50
N VAL A 335 7.20 5.71 4.19
CA VAL A 335 5.83 5.75 3.67
C VAL A 335 4.90 6.69 4.41
N LEU A 336 5.00 6.79 5.75
CA LEU A 336 4.15 7.68 6.55
C LEU A 336 4.62 9.13 6.41
N ASP A 337 3.70 10.03 6.24
CA ASP A 337 4.00 11.47 6.24
C ASP A 337 3.83 12.10 7.64
N ALA A 338 4.12 13.40 7.75
CA ALA A 338 4.02 14.12 9.02
C ALA A 338 2.58 14.16 9.58
N GLU A 339 1.56 14.08 8.73
CA GLU A 339 0.16 14.05 9.15
C GLU A 339 -0.20 12.66 9.69
N ASP A 340 0.26 11.58 9.03
CA ASP A 340 0.10 10.20 9.52
C ASP A 340 0.72 10.04 10.91
N LEU A 341 1.93 10.58 11.10
CA LEU A 341 2.61 10.57 12.39
C LEU A 341 1.88 11.39 13.47
N ALA A 342 1.32 12.54 13.10
CA ALA A 342 0.54 13.39 14.00
C ALA A 342 -0.79 12.72 14.40
N ASP A 343 -1.38 11.93 13.52
CA ASP A 343 -2.57 11.13 13.79
C ASP A 343 -2.28 9.89 14.67
N GLY A 344 -1.02 9.64 15.01
CA GLY A 344 -0.60 8.50 15.82
C GLY A 344 -0.37 7.21 15.03
N ILE A 345 -0.35 7.25 13.70
CA ILE A 345 -0.04 6.06 12.89
C ILE A 345 1.45 5.76 13.00
N ARG A 346 1.77 4.47 13.23
CA ARG A 346 3.15 3.98 13.34
C ARG A 346 3.29 2.66 12.59
N LEU A 347 4.51 2.36 12.17
CA LEU A 347 4.85 1.08 11.53
C LEU A 347 5.35 0.11 12.58
N ALA A 348 4.55 -0.89 12.95
CA ALA A 348 4.88 -1.83 14.02
C ALA A 348 6.22 -2.56 13.81
N CYS A 349 6.59 -2.85 12.54
CA CYS A 349 7.86 -3.48 12.20
C CYS A 349 9.08 -2.61 12.47
N GLN A 350 8.92 -1.32 12.70
CA GLN A 350 10.00 -0.37 12.98
C GLN A 350 9.88 0.29 14.38
N SER A 351 8.77 0.04 15.08
CA SER A 351 8.44 0.72 16.33
C SER A 351 9.16 0.09 17.52
N MET A 352 9.94 0.92 18.23
CA MET A 352 10.60 0.62 19.51
C MET A 352 9.91 1.39 20.63
N PRO A 353 9.85 0.90 21.87
CA PRO A 353 9.14 1.56 22.96
C PRO A 353 9.82 2.86 23.38
N ALA A 354 9.03 3.92 23.55
CA ALA A 354 9.45 5.22 24.10
C ALA A 354 8.65 5.61 25.36
N SER A 355 7.75 4.74 25.82
CA SER A 355 6.98 4.91 27.05
C SER A 355 6.81 3.57 27.78
N GLU A 356 6.51 3.59 29.09
CA GLU A 356 6.33 2.38 29.93
C GLU A 356 5.03 1.63 29.61
N LYS A 357 4.07 2.29 28.94
CA LYS A 357 2.82 1.72 28.49
C LYS A 357 2.53 2.12 27.06
N LEU A 358 2.06 1.18 26.26
CA LEU A 358 1.65 1.38 24.88
C LEU A 358 0.27 0.75 24.66
N ARG A 359 -0.65 1.51 24.06
CA ARG A 359 -1.92 0.98 23.58
C ARG A 359 -2.09 1.28 22.10
N ILE A 360 -2.30 0.22 21.32
CA ILE A 360 -2.45 0.30 19.86
C ILE A 360 -3.70 -0.42 19.37
N THR A 361 -4.13 -0.05 18.16
CA THR A 361 -5.16 -0.80 17.43
C THR A 361 -4.77 -0.94 15.96
N TYR A 362 -5.11 -2.10 15.38
CA TYR A 362 -5.08 -2.35 13.94
C TYR A 362 -6.46 -2.10 13.30
N SER A 363 -7.49 -1.84 14.11
CA SER A 363 -8.83 -1.45 13.66
C SER A 363 -8.84 0.05 13.38
N GLY A 364 -8.65 0.47 12.12
CA GLY A 364 -8.57 1.87 11.70
C GLY A 364 -9.61 2.27 10.67
#